data_c107e3aa8bb0bfb8f600b97883df1e9f
#
_entry.id   c107e3aa8bb0bfb8f600b97883df1e9f
#
_cell.length_a   1.000
_cell.length_b   1.000
_cell.length_c   1.000
_cell.angle_alpha   90.00
_cell.angle_beta   90.00
_cell.angle_gamma   90.00
#
_symmetry.space_group_name_H-M   'P 1'
#
loop_
_entity.id
_entity.type
_entity.pdbx_description
1 polymer ?
#
loop_
_entity_poly.entity_id
_entity_poly.type
_entity_poly.pdbx_seq_one_letter_code
_entity_poly.pdbx_strand_id
1 'polypeptide(L)'
;HRRTGYAWWILRIRHALSIYDILRIDHFRGFDTYWAIPAGETTARNGRWEQGPRMELFRALHNALGSLPIVAEDLGEMFDSVRELLAESGFPGMKVLQFAFTGEDSVDLPHNYPRNCVAYPGTHDNNTLTGWFAEELTAAQRKQVVDYFALTKQEGTVRGMLRGVLASTAALAIIPMADWLEENAAARALLPRSKVICEVRTVFHRFDEESLYSGNLGKSFSLW
;
A
#
# COMPACT_ATOMS: atom_id res chain seq x y z
N HIS A 1 -23.67 0.85 13.03
CA HIS A 1 -22.52 1.46 13.72
C HIS A 1 -22.80 2.90 14.15
N ARG A 2 -23.46 3.73 13.30
CA ARG A 2 -23.80 5.15 13.61
C ARG A 2 -24.58 5.31 14.94
N ARG A 3 -25.61 4.47 15.19
CA ARG A 3 -26.41 4.52 16.43
C ARG A 3 -25.60 4.26 17.72
N THR A 4 -24.44 3.63 17.63
CA THR A 4 -23.54 3.34 18.76
C THR A 4 -22.35 4.29 18.78
N GLY A 5 -22.36 5.39 18.03
CA GLY A 5 -21.23 6.29 17.92
C GLY A 5 -19.95 5.61 17.42
N TYR A 6 -20.11 4.59 16.57
CA TYR A 6 -18.99 3.78 16.05
C TYR A 6 -18.17 3.03 17.10
N ALA A 7 -18.76 2.70 18.26
CA ALA A 7 -18.04 2.06 19.38
C ALA A 7 -17.23 0.83 18.96
N TRP A 8 -17.77 -0.03 18.07
CA TRP A 8 -17.06 -1.21 17.58
C TRP A 8 -15.76 -0.84 16.82
N TRP A 9 -15.81 0.17 15.95
CA TRP A 9 -14.66 0.65 15.20
C TRP A 9 -13.61 1.27 16.14
N ILE A 10 -14.06 2.06 17.12
CA ILE A 10 -13.18 2.68 18.11
C ILE A 10 -12.43 1.61 18.91
N LEU A 11 -13.11 0.57 19.38
CA LEU A 11 -12.49 -0.53 20.10
C LEU A 11 -11.51 -1.32 19.24
N ARG A 12 -11.88 -1.61 17.99
CA ARG A 12 -11.04 -2.34 17.05
C ARG A 12 -9.76 -1.58 16.73
N ILE A 13 -9.86 -0.30 16.37
CA ILE A 13 -8.70 0.53 16.03
C ILE A 13 -7.82 0.75 17.27
N ARG A 14 -8.42 1.03 18.42
CA ARG A 14 -7.67 1.15 19.69
C ARG A 14 -6.87 -0.11 19.99
N HIS A 15 -7.48 -1.28 19.85
CA HIS A 15 -6.78 -2.55 20.09
C HIS A 15 -5.64 -2.75 19.08
N ALA A 16 -5.87 -2.51 17.79
CA ALA A 16 -4.82 -2.62 16.79
C ALA A 16 -3.65 -1.65 17.08
N LEU A 17 -3.93 -0.39 17.42
CA LEU A 17 -2.90 0.60 17.76
C LEU A 17 -2.21 0.33 19.11
N SER A 18 -2.74 -0.57 19.96
CA SER A 18 -1.99 -1.04 21.14
C SER A 18 -0.93 -2.09 20.82
N ILE A 19 -0.95 -2.65 19.60
CA ILE A 19 -0.05 -3.70 19.14
C ILE A 19 0.90 -3.16 18.06
N TYR A 20 0.39 -2.29 17.17
CA TYR A 20 1.10 -1.79 15.99
C TYR A 20 1.26 -0.28 16.05
N ASP A 21 2.41 0.22 15.60
CA ASP A 21 2.70 1.66 15.51
C ASP A 21 1.95 2.35 14.37
N ILE A 22 1.75 1.64 13.26
CA ILE A 22 1.00 2.10 12.08
C ILE A 22 0.01 1.02 11.66
N LEU A 23 -1.20 1.44 11.35
CA LEU A 23 -2.28 0.56 10.90
C LEU A 23 -2.61 0.81 9.43
N ARG A 24 -2.54 -0.21 8.58
CA ARG A 24 -3.10 -0.15 7.24
C ARG A 24 -4.59 -0.52 7.28
N ILE A 25 -5.43 0.37 6.75
CA ILE A 25 -6.86 0.08 6.52
C ILE A 25 -7.03 -0.37 5.07
N ASP A 26 -7.46 -1.61 4.92
CA ASP A 26 -7.75 -2.24 3.65
C ASP A 26 -9.07 -1.72 3.06
N HIS A 27 -9.13 -1.67 1.71
CA HIS A 27 -10.31 -1.24 0.96
C HIS A 27 -10.90 0.10 1.45
N PHE A 28 -10.06 1.14 1.55
CA PHE A 28 -10.44 2.46 2.07
C PHE A 28 -11.63 3.07 1.34
N ARG A 29 -11.76 2.83 0.02
CA ARG A 29 -12.91 3.30 -0.74
C ARG A 29 -14.26 2.84 -0.19
N GLY A 30 -14.32 1.71 0.51
CA GLY A 30 -15.53 1.17 1.14
C GLY A 30 -16.12 2.09 2.20
N PHE A 31 -15.34 3.04 2.72
CA PHE A 31 -15.84 4.07 3.63
C PHE A 31 -16.54 5.22 2.88
N ASP A 32 -16.26 5.42 1.60
CA ASP A 32 -17.00 6.35 0.75
C ASP A 32 -18.25 5.69 0.18
N THR A 33 -18.09 4.64 -0.61
CA THR A 33 -19.14 3.85 -1.22
C THR A 33 -18.75 2.38 -1.30
N TYR A 34 -19.72 1.51 -1.16
CA TYR A 34 -19.51 0.07 -1.29
C TYR A 34 -20.65 -0.59 -2.07
N TRP A 35 -20.31 -1.69 -2.75
CA TRP A 35 -21.28 -2.46 -3.49
C TRP A 35 -22.03 -3.40 -2.55
N ALA A 36 -23.30 -3.13 -2.29
CA ALA A 36 -24.15 -3.94 -1.43
C ALA A 36 -24.88 -5.01 -2.24
N ILE A 37 -24.67 -6.27 -1.88
CA ILE A 37 -25.32 -7.42 -2.51
C ILE A 37 -26.41 -7.91 -1.56
N PRO A 38 -27.69 -8.06 -2.03
CA PRO A 38 -28.76 -8.59 -1.20
C PRO A 38 -28.44 -9.97 -0.65
N ALA A 39 -28.82 -10.22 0.59
CA ALA A 39 -28.63 -11.53 1.20
C ALA A 39 -29.38 -12.64 0.40
N GLY A 40 -28.69 -13.74 0.12
CA GLY A 40 -29.22 -14.84 -0.67
C GLY A 40 -28.86 -14.81 -2.16
N GLU A 41 -28.31 -13.70 -2.67
CA GLU A 41 -27.79 -13.65 -4.04
C GLU A 41 -26.50 -14.47 -4.16
N THR A 42 -26.38 -15.23 -5.25
CA THR A 42 -25.20 -16.05 -5.54
C THR A 42 -24.17 -15.33 -6.40
N THR A 43 -24.52 -14.17 -6.93
CA THR A 43 -23.65 -13.34 -7.78
C THR A 43 -23.74 -11.87 -7.38
N ALA A 44 -22.73 -11.08 -7.74
CA ALA A 44 -22.69 -9.65 -7.46
C ALA A 44 -23.54 -8.80 -8.43
N ARG A 45 -24.22 -9.40 -9.41
CA ARG A 45 -24.93 -8.66 -10.49
C ARG A 45 -26.06 -7.78 -10.00
N ASN A 46 -26.80 -8.25 -8.99
CA ASN A 46 -27.99 -7.58 -8.46
C ASN A 46 -27.69 -6.66 -7.28
N GLY A 47 -26.44 -6.25 -7.13
CA GLY A 47 -26.05 -5.30 -6.10
C GLY A 47 -26.41 -3.86 -6.43
N ARG A 48 -26.17 -2.97 -5.49
CA ARG A 48 -26.26 -1.53 -5.65
C ARG A 48 -25.17 -0.83 -4.86
N TRP A 49 -24.82 0.38 -5.30
CA TRP A 49 -23.92 1.23 -4.53
C TRP A 49 -24.64 1.81 -3.31
N GLU A 50 -24.02 1.64 -2.17
CA GLU A 50 -24.45 2.22 -0.89
C GLU A 50 -23.39 3.20 -0.40
N GLN A 51 -23.82 4.28 0.22
CA GLN A 51 -22.91 5.26 0.80
C GLN A 51 -22.35 4.78 2.13
N GLY A 52 -21.05 4.85 2.27
CA GLY A 52 -20.33 4.58 3.51
C GLY A 52 -20.41 5.74 4.52
N PRO A 53 -19.77 5.58 5.67
CA PRO A 53 -19.80 6.58 6.75
C PRO A 53 -18.93 7.83 6.47
N ARG A 54 -18.07 7.78 5.48
CA ARG A 54 -17.12 8.86 5.12
C ARG A 54 -16.38 9.42 6.36
N MET A 55 -16.19 10.73 6.41
CA MET A 55 -15.49 11.41 7.51
C MET A 55 -16.20 11.31 8.86
N GLU A 56 -17.47 10.96 8.89
CA GLU A 56 -18.18 10.79 10.18
C GLU A 56 -17.50 9.74 11.06
N LEU A 57 -17.09 8.61 10.47
CA LEU A 57 -16.33 7.56 11.18
C LEU A 57 -14.96 8.08 11.62
N PHE A 58 -14.20 8.69 10.72
CA PHE A 58 -12.83 9.13 11.02
C PHE A 58 -12.78 10.25 12.06
N ARG A 59 -13.77 11.16 12.06
CA ARG A 59 -13.95 12.15 13.13
C ARG A 59 -14.28 11.50 14.47
N ALA A 60 -15.14 10.48 14.48
CA ALA A 60 -15.45 9.75 15.71
C ALA A 60 -14.21 9.01 16.26
N LEU A 61 -13.42 8.38 15.38
CA LEU A 61 -12.15 7.75 15.76
C LEU A 61 -11.15 8.76 16.31
N HIS A 62 -10.95 9.89 15.62
CA HIS A 62 -10.04 10.95 16.06
C HIS A 62 -10.44 11.53 17.41
N ASN A 63 -11.73 11.80 17.63
CA ASN A 63 -12.24 12.31 18.91
C ASN A 63 -12.03 11.33 20.06
N ALA A 64 -12.09 10.02 19.80
CA ALA A 64 -11.96 8.99 20.81
C ALA A 64 -10.52 8.53 21.07
N LEU A 65 -9.64 8.62 20.07
CA LEU A 65 -8.30 8.02 20.08
C LEU A 65 -7.17 9.04 19.91
N GLY A 66 -7.48 10.27 19.47
CA GLY A 66 -6.48 11.28 19.14
C GLY A 66 -5.83 11.02 17.77
N SER A 67 -4.51 11.05 17.73
CA SER A 67 -3.75 10.80 16.50
C SER A 67 -4.04 9.40 15.94
N LEU A 68 -4.23 9.32 14.63
CA LEU A 68 -4.53 8.08 13.91
C LEU A 68 -3.40 7.80 12.91
N PRO A 69 -2.36 7.04 13.29
CA PRO A 69 -1.31 6.61 12.37
C PRO A 69 -1.84 5.53 11.43
N ILE A 70 -2.60 5.96 10.44
CA ILE A 70 -3.31 5.09 9.51
C ILE A 70 -2.79 5.33 8.10
N VAL A 71 -2.53 4.24 7.37
CA VAL A 71 -2.31 4.21 5.92
C VAL A 71 -3.59 3.70 5.27
N ALA A 72 -4.11 4.44 4.30
CA ALA A 72 -5.30 4.05 3.56
C ALA A 72 -4.92 3.23 2.32
N GLU A 73 -5.50 2.06 2.17
CA GLU A 73 -5.39 1.33 0.90
C GLU A 73 -6.41 1.94 -0.09
N ASP A 74 -5.90 2.76 -0.99
CA ASP A 74 -6.62 3.51 -2.02
C ASP A 74 -6.37 2.98 -3.43
N LEU A 75 -6.18 1.68 -3.55
CA LEU A 75 -5.92 1.01 -4.83
C LEU A 75 -7.23 0.69 -5.57
N GLY A 76 -7.12 0.45 -6.87
CA GLY A 76 -8.24 0.09 -7.73
C GLY A 76 -9.00 1.31 -8.29
N GLU A 77 -10.32 1.16 -8.49
CA GLU A 77 -11.14 2.19 -9.11
C GLU A 77 -11.41 3.34 -8.14
N MET A 78 -10.81 4.50 -8.40
CA MET A 78 -10.90 5.68 -7.55
C MET A 78 -11.85 6.72 -8.14
N PHE A 79 -13.05 6.84 -7.56
CA PHE A 79 -13.96 7.95 -7.83
C PHE A 79 -13.45 9.26 -7.19
N ASP A 80 -13.86 10.40 -7.72
CA ASP A 80 -13.45 11.69 -7.16
C ASP A 80 -13.84 11.83 -5.69
N SER A 81 -15.02 11.33 -5.29
CA SER A 81 -15.47 11.31 -3.90
C SER A 81 -14.55 10.52 -2.95
N VAL A 82 -13.89 9.48 -3.44
CA VAL A 82 -12.89 8.71 -2.66
C VAL A 82 -11.61 9.51 -2.50
N ARG A 83 -11.16 10.21 -3.57
CA ARG A 83 -9.99 11.12 -3.51
C ARG A 83 -10.22 12.26 -2.54
N GLU A 84 -11.43 12.86 -2.56
CA GLU A 84 -11.83 13.88 -1.59
C GLU A 84 -11.81 13.35 -0.17
N LEU A 85 -12.36 12.16 0.07
CA LEU A 85 -12.34 11.52 1.38
C LEU A 85 -10.93 11.26 1.89
N LEU A 86 -10.04 10.76 1.01
CA LEU A 86 -8.64 10.53 1.34
C LEU A 86 -7.93 11.85 1.71
N ALA A 87 -8.12 12.88 0.88
CA ALA A 87 -7.55 14.21 1.14
C ALA A 87 -8.06 14.81 2.46
N GLU A 88 -9.39 14.73 2.74
CA GLU A 88 -9.98 15.24 3.99
C GLU A 88 -9.49 14.46 5.22
N SER A 89 -9.27 13.15 5.09
CA SER A 89 -8.77 12.31 6.18
C SER A 89 -7.32 12.64 6.56
N GLY A 90 -6.54 13.16 5.63
CA GLY A 90 -5.10 13.40 5.78
C GLY A 90 -4.26 12.11 5.81
N PHE A 91 -4.85 10.95 5.62
CA PHE A 91 -4.12 9.68 5.63
C PHE A 91 -3.24 9.55 4.38
N PRO A 92 -2.02 9.02 4.51
CA PRO A 92 -1.24 8.61 3.35
C PRO A 92 -1.97 7.49 2.60
N GLY A 93 -2.07 7.62 1.28
CA GLY A 93 -2.47 6.55 0.39
C GLY A 93 -1.31 5.62 0.04
N MET A 94 -1.55 4.65 -0.82
CA MET A 94 -0.55 3.69 -1.29
C MET A 94 -0.20 3.93 -2.75
N LYS A 95 1.05 3.66 -3.11
CA LYS A 95 1.55 3.61 -4.48
C LYS A 95 2.27 2.30 -4.72
N VAL A 96 1.91 1.60 -5.80
CA VAL A 96 2.44 0.26 -6.09
C VAL A 96 3.15 0.27 -7.44
N LEU A 97 4.47 0.11 -7.43
CA LEU A 97 5.29 0.14 -8.63
C LEU A 97 4.80 -0.80 -9.73
N GLN A 98 4.34 -1.99 -9.38
CA GLN A 98 3.88 -2.97 -10.38
C GLN A 98 2.67 -2.50 -11.20
N PHE A 99 1.97 -1.45 -10.77
CA PHE A 99 0.88 -0.84 -11.54
C PHE A 99 1.36 0.29 -12.46
N ALA A 100 2.62 0.69 -12.37
CA ALA A 100 3.15 1.86 -13.06
C ALA A 100 3.22 1.73 -14.58
N PHE A 101 3.41 0.53 -15.11
CA PHE A 101 3.72 0.31 -16.54
C PHE A 101 2.51 -0.20 -17.35
N THR A 102 1.31 0.23 -16.96
CA THR A 102 0.05 -0.05 -17.67
C THR A 102 -0.33 1.04 -18.67
N GLY A 103 0.38 2.18 -18.69
CA GLY A 103 0.18 3.33 -19.58
C GLY A 103 1.32 4.33 -19.46
N GLU A 104 1.32 5.36 -20.33
CA GLU A 104 2.45 6.32 -20.42
C GLU A 104 2.53 7.28 -19.22
N ASP A 105 1.39 7.71 -18.66
CA ASP A 105 1.30 8.70 -17.58
C ASP A 105 0.71 8.09 -16.29
N SER A 106 1.18 6.92 -15.88
CA SER A 106 0.66 6.28 -14.68
C SER A 106 0.99 7.09 -13.41
N VAL A 107 -0.02 7.25 -12.56
CA VAL A 107 0.13 7.84 -11.21
C VAL A 107 0.99 6.98 -10.29
N ASP A 108 1.25 5.73 -10.67
CA ASP A 108 2.10 4.78 -9.94
C ASP A 108 3.56 4.79 -10.40
N LEU A 109 3.95 5.69 -11.32
CA LEU A 109 5.36 5.94 -11.63
C LEU A 109 6.01 6.70 -10.46
N PRO A 110 7.17 6.29 -9.95
CA PRO A 110 7.81 6.87 -8.77
C PRO A 110 7.98 8.39 -8.77
N HIS A 111 8.18 9.01 -9.94
CA HIS A 111 8.29 10.47 -10.03
C HIS A 111 6.95 11.21 -9.88
N ASN A 112 5.82 10.48 -9.98
CA ASN A 112 4.47 11.04 -9.79
C ASN A 112 3.94 10.84 -8.36
N TYR A 113 4.70 10.21 -7.47
CA TYR A 113 4.23 9.94 -6.12
C TYR A 113 4.02 11.25 -5.35
N PRO A 114 2.86 11.43 -4.70
CA PRO A 114 2.69 12.52 -3.75
C PRO A 114 3.56 12.26 -2.52
N ARG A 115 3.98 13.32 -1.83
CA ARG A 115 4.79 13.17 -0.61
C ARG A 115 4.05 12.39 0.49
N ASN A 116 2.74 12.64 0.65
CA ASN A 116 1.90 11.94 1.61
C ASN A 116 1.41 10.59 1.06
N CYS A 117 2.31 9.65 0.81
CA CYS A 117 1.97 8.29 0.44
C CYS A 117 3.00 7.29 0.97
N VAL A 118 2.62 6.01 0.92
CA VAL A 118 3.49 4.87 1.18
C VAL A 118 3.75 4.15 -0.14
N ALA A 119 5.01 4.03 -0.52
CA ALA A 119 5.44 3.35 -1.74
C ALA A 119 5.72 1.88 -1.49
N TYR A 120 5.25 1.05 -2.41
CA TYR A 120 5.49 -0.39 -2.42
C TYR A 120 6.02 -0.80 -3.79
N PRO A 121 7.01 -1.69 -3.91
CA PRO A 121 7.30 -2.33 -5.20
C PRO A 121 6.16 -3.26 -5.62
N GLY A 122 5.61 -4.02 -4.68
CA GLY A 122 4.42 -4.86 -4.76
C GLY A 122 3.90 -5.12 -3.35
N THR A 123 2.62 -5.49 -3.23
CA THR A 123 1.99 -5.90 -1.98
C THR A 123 1.96 -7.43 -1.87
N HIS A 124 1.35 -7.96 -0.80
CA HIS A 124 1.10 -9.40 -0.66
C HIS A 124 0.19 -9.99 -1.75
N ASP A 125 -0.59 -9.17 -2.44
CA ASP A 125 -1.45 -9.59 -3.56
C ASP A 125 -0.71 -9.66 -4.89
N ASN A 126 0.45 -9.03 -4.98
CA ASN A 126 1.28 -8.96 -6.18
C ASN A 126 2.31 -10.10 -6.25
N ASN A 127 2.92 -10.27 -7.40
CA ASN A 127 4.09 -11.14 -7.56
C ASN A 127 5.34 -10.49 -6.93
N THR A 128 6.41 -11.26 -6.72
CA THR A 128 7.73 -10.69 -6.46
C THR A 128 8.18 -9.85 -7.66
N LEU A 129 9.04 -8.85 -7.45
CA LEU A 129 9.57 -8.04 -8.55
C LEU A 129 10.28 -8.91 -9.61
N THR A 130 11.00 -9.93 -9.17
CA THR A 130 11.64 -10.90 -10.08
C THR A 130 10.61 -11.62 -10.94
N GLY A 131 9.56 -12.18 -10.31
CA GLY A 131 8.49 -12.87 -11.01
C GLY A 131 7.68 -11.94 -11.92
N TRP A 132 7.29 -10.78 -11.42
CA TRP A 132 6.57 -9.78 -12.19
C TRP A 132 7.33 -9.35 -13.46
N PHE A 133 8.61 -9.01 -13.32
CA PHE A 133 9.43 -8.58 -14.45
C PHE A 133 9.63 -9.69 -15.50
N ALA A 134 9.83 -10.94 -15.05
CA ALA A 134 10.10 -12.06 -15.93
C ALA A 134 8.84 -12.63 -16.61
N GLU A 135 7.73 -12.70 -15.88
CA GLU A 135 6.57 -13.53 -16.24
C GLU A 135 5.34 -12.70 -16.65
N GLU A 136 5.13 -11.51 -16.07
CA GLU A 136 3.90 -10.74 -16.26
C GLU A 136 4.03 -9.61 -17.29
N LEU A 137 5.24 -9.09 -17.49
CA LEU A 137 5.47 -7.99 -18.42
C LEU A 137 5.62 -8.48 -19.86
N THR A 138 5.04 -7.74 -20.80
CA THR A 138 5.36 -7.84 -22.22
C THR A 138 6.80 -7.37 -22.51
N ALA A 139 7.35 -7.72 -23.67
CA ALA A 139 8.67 -7.25 -24.07
C ALA A 139 8.77 -5.71 -24.13
N ALA A 140 7.69 -5.03 -24.56
CA ALA A 140 7.62 -3.58 -24.59
C ALA A 140 7.64 -2.97 -23.19
N GLN A 141 6.85 -3.50 -22.27
CA GLN A 141 6.84 -3.04 -20.87
C GLN A 141 8.18 -3.28 -20.18
N ARG A 142 8.81 -4.46 -20.39
CA ARG A 142 10.17 -4.71 -19.87
C ARG A 142 11.17 -3.66 -20.36
N LYS A 143 11.09 -3.30 -21.65
CA LYS A 143 11.94 -2.24 -22.20
C LYS A 143 11.67 -0.90 -21.51
N GLN A 144 10.40 -0.54 -21.31
CA GLN A 144 10.03 0.69 -20.56
C GLN A 144 10.59 0.70 -19.16
N VAL A 145 10.49 -0.41 -18.41
CA VAL A 145 11.07 -0.54 -17.05
C VAL A 145 12.58 -0.35 -17.09
N VAL A 146 13.27 -1.01 -18.03
CA VAL A 146 14.73 -0.91 -18.18
C VAL A 146 15.14 0.54 -18.46
N ASP A 147 14.47 1.19 -19.41
CA ASP A 147 14.76 2.57 -19.81
C ASP A 147 14.43 3.55 -18.66
N TYR A 148 13.28 3.40 -18.00
CA TYR A 148 12.82 4.29 -16.94
C TYR A 148 13.76 4.30 -15.73
N PHE A 149 14.21 3.12 -15.28
CA PHE A 149 15.11 3.01 -14.13
C PHE A 149 16.59 3.05 -14.51
N ALA A 150 16.92 3.19 -15.80
CA ALA A 150 18.28 3.09 -16.33
C ALA A 150 18.99 1.82 -15.80
N LEU A 151 18.31 0.67 -15.89
CA LEU A 151 18.81 -0.58 -15.34
C LEU A 151 20.08 -1.03 -16.03
N THR A 152 21.05 -1.50 -15.24
CA THR A 152 22.32 -2.03 -15.73
C THR A 152 22.52 -3.47 -15.30
N LYS A 153 23.31 -4.23 -16.07
CA LYS A 153 23.68 -5.61 -15.69
C LYS A 153 24.49 -5.66 -14.38
N GLN A 154 25.25 -4.61 -14.09
CA GLN A 154 26.09 -4.55 -12.88
C GLN A 154 25.24 -4.37 -11.62
N GLU A 155 24.22 -3.51 -11.67
CA GLU A 155 23.33 -3.26 -10.53
C GLU A 155 22.34 -4.42 -10.34
N GLY A 156 21.85 -4.98 -11.42
CA GLY A 156 20.75 -5.96 -11.42
C GLY A 156 19.37 -5.30 -11.56
N THR A 157 18.42 -6.06 -12.11
CA THR A 157 17.08 -5.56 -12.45
C THR A 157 16.30 -5.16 -11.22
N VAL A 158 16.22 -6.04 -10.23
CA VAL A 158 15.41 -5.81 -9.01
C VAL A 158 15.99 -4.67 -8.20
N ARG A 159 17.29 -4.65 -7.99
CA ARG A 159 17.98 -3.58 -7.23
C ARG A 159 17.77 -2.21 -7.85
N GLY A 160 17.84 -2.11 -9.17
CA GLY A 160 17.58 -0.85 -9.86
C GLY A 160 16.13 -0.36 -9.71
N MET A 161 15.16 -1.27 -9.74
CA MET A 161 13.77 -0.94 -9.44
C MET A 161 13.59 -0.51 -7.96
N LEU A 162 14.18 -1.24 -7.01
CA LEU A 162 14.14 -0.87 -5.58
C LEU A 162 14.78 0.49 -5.33
N ARG A 163 15.93 0.77 -5.96
CA ARG A 163 16.55 2.10 -5.92
C ARG A 163 15.57 3.19 -6.38
N GLY A 164 14.82 2.94 -7.46
CA GLY A 164 13.84 3.89 -7.98
C GLY A 164 12.67 4.14 -7.01
N VAL A 165 12.17 3.09 -6.35
CA VAL A 165 11.13 3.25 -5.30
C VAL A 165 11.67 4.02 -4.10
N LEU A 166 12.88 3.71 -3.64
CA LEU A 166 13.53 4.38 -2.51
C LEU A 166 13.91 5.85 -2.81
N ALA A 167 14.17 6.18 -4.08
CA ALA A 167 14.46 7.54 -4.52
C ALA A 167 13.21 8.38 -4.80
N SER A 168 12.00 7.81 -4.64
CA SER A 168 10.75 8.53 -4.83
C SER A 168 10.50 9.56 -3.72
N THR A 169 9.52 10.43 -3.94
CA THR A 169 9.10 11.44 -2.95
C THR A 169 8.21 10.92 -1.85
N ALA A 170 7.87 9.62 -1.86
CA ALA A 170 7.02 9.01 -0.85
C ALA A 170 7.60 9.16 0.57
N ALA A 171 6.75 9.45 1.55
CA ALA A 171 7.17 9.60 2.95
C ALA A 171 7.66 8.29 3.57
N LEU A 172 7.21 7.15 3.05
CA LEU A 172 7.59 5.82 3.51
C LEU A 172 7.66 4.86 2.32
N ALA A 173 8.66 3.99 2.29
CA ALA A 173 8.72 2.87 1.37
C ALA A 173 8.71 1.55 2.15
N ILE A 174 7.82 0.63 1.76
CA ILE A 174 7.71 -0.70 2.36
C ILE A 174 8.05 -1.73 1.29
N ILE A 175 9.15 -2.45 1.49
CA ILE A 175 9.69 -3.39 0.51
C ILE A 175 9.62 -4.80 1.09
N PRO A 176 8.90 -5.74 0.43
CA PRO A 176 8.87 -7.14 0.81
C PRO A 176 10.27 -7.75 0.87
N MET A 177 10.53 -8.60 1.85
CA MET A 177 11.83 -9.26 1.99
C MET A 177 12.17 -10.13 0.78
N ALA A 178 11.16 -10.74 0.14
CA ALA A 178 11.35 -11.51 -1.08
C ALA A 178 11.95 -10.67 -2.23
N ASP A 179 11.59 -9.39 -2.31
CA ASP A 179 12.15 -8.48 -3.30
C ASP A 179 13.59 -8.07 -2.95
N TRP A 180 13.90 -7.84 -1.66
CA TRP A 180 15.27 -7.61 -1.21
C TRP A 180 16.20 -8.78 -1.50
N LEU A 181 15.68 -10.00 -1.39
CA LEU A 181 16.42 -11.25 -1.66
C LEU A 181 16.38 -11.65 -3.14
N GLU A 182 15.72 -10.87 -3.99
CA GLU A 182 15.55 -11.12 -5.43
C GLU A 182 14.90 -12.48 -5.73
N GLU A 183 14.02 -12.93 -4.82
CA GLU A 183 13.34 -14.22 -4.94
C GLU A 183 12.32 -14.22 -6.10
N ASN A 184 12.13 -15.38 -6.69
CA ASN A 184 11.15 -15.57 -7.77
C ASN A 184 9.71 -15.75 -7.23
N ALA A 185 8.75 -15.93 -8.14
CA ALA A 185 7.34 -16.09 -7.83
C ALA A 185 7.01 -17.22 -6.83
N ALA A 186 7.87 -18.25 -6.71
CA ALA A 186 7.64 -19.35 -5.77
C ALA A 186 7.78 -18.91 -4.30
N ALA A 187 8.46 -17.79 -4.04
CA ALA A 187 8.61 -17.22 -2.69
C ALA A 187 7.41 -16.37 -2.23
N ARG A 188 6.34 -16.27 -3.02
CA ARG A 188 5.10 -15.59 -2.58
C ARG A 188 4.55 -16.25 -1.33
N ALA A 189 4.42 -15.46 -0.27
CA ALA A 189 3.96 -15.92 1.05
C ALA A 189 2.49 -16.35 1.07
N LEU A 190 1.71 -16.06 0.04
CA LEU A 190 0.30 -16.36 -0.05
C LEU A 190 -0.01 -17.50 -1.02
N LEU A 191 0.32 -18.71 -0.61
CA LEU A 191 -0.45 -19.85 -1.05
C LEU A 191 -1.55 -20.11 -0.02
N PRO A 192 -2.85 -19.93 -0.35
CA PRO A 192 -3.97 -20.07 0.59
C PRO A 192 -4.10 -21.46 1.22
N ARG A 193 -3.22 -22.39 0.92
CA ARG A 193 -3.25 -23.79 1.35
C ARG A 193 -1.99 -24.27 2.07
N SER A 194 -0.95 -23.46 2.22
CA SER A 194 0.20 -23.86 3.01
C SER A 194 -0.01 -23.46 4.48
N LYS A 195 0.06 -24.42 5.39
CA LYS A 195 0.10 -24.20 6.85
C LYS A 195 1.43 -23.54 7.29
N VAL A 196 2.20 -23.02 6.39
CA VAL A 196 3.43 -22.29 6.67
C VAL A 196 3.02 -20.82 6.81
N ILE A 197 2.99 -20.33 8.03
CA ILE A 197 2.97 -18.90 8.33
C ILE A 197 4.33 -18.36 7.88
N CYS A 198 4.41 -17.93 6.63
CA CYS A 198 5.52 -17.10 6.19
C CYS A 198 5.28 -15.71 6.76
N GLU A 199 5.98 -15.35 7.84
CA GLU A 199 6.04 -13.96 8.27
C GLU A 199 6.61 -13.14 7.12
N VAL A 200 5.76 -12.32 6.51
CA VAL A 200 6.20 -11.29 5.57
C VAL A 200 6.94 -10.25 6.38
N ARG A 201 8.25 -10.39 6.49
CA ARG A 201 9.09 -9.37 7.10
C ARG A 201 9.22 -8.22 6.12
N THR A 202 8.59 -7.13 6.44
CA THR A 202 8.64 -5.88 5.69
C THR A 202 9.67 -4.97 6.33
N VAL A 203 10.58 -4.42 5.53
CA VAL A 203 11.59 -3.47 6.00
C VAL A 203 11.05 -2.06 5.75
N PHE A 204 10.93 -1.27 6.81
CA PHE A 204 10.52 0.13 6.73
C PHE A 204 11.74 1.03 6.56
N HIS A 205 11.68 1.93 5.60
CA HIS A 205 12.64 3.00 5.46
C HIS A 205 11.92 4.34 5.58
N ARG A 206 12.15 5.05 6.66
CA ARG A 206 11.63 6.41 6.87
C ARG A 206 12.73 7.41 6.51
N PHE A 207 12.47 8.26 5.54
CA PHE A 207 13.28 9.45 5.29
C PHE A 207 12.62 10.62 6.03
N ASP A 208 13.19 11.04 7.15
CA ASP A 208 12.88 12.35 7.73
C ASP A 208 14.03 13.32 7.43
N GLU A 209 13.70 14.59 7.34
CA GLU A 209 14.68 15.63 7.01
C GLU A 209 15.76 15.78 8.10
N GLU A 210 15.50 15.38 9.35
CA GLU A 210 16.47 15.43 10.43
C GLU A 210 17.52 14.31 10.35
N SER A 211 17.18 13.15 9.80
CA SER A 211 18.13 12.02 9.68
C SER A 211 19.21 12.25 8.64
N LEU A 212 18.96 13.12 7.64
CA LEU A 212 19.94 13.51 6.61
C LEU A 212 21.07 14.40 7.16
N TYR A 213 20.82 15.14 8.24
CA TYR A 213 21.79 16.08 8.82
C TYR A 213 22.50 15.56 10.09
N SER A 214 21.99 14.51 10.73
CA SER A 214 22.52 14.05 12.04
C SER A 214 23.59 12.97 11.96
N GLY A 215 23.89 12.41 10.80
CA GLY A 215 24.91 11.36 10.64
C GLY A 215 24.63 10.05 11.41
N ASN A 216 23.44 9.90 11.98
CA ASN A 216 23.04 8.74 12.78
C ASN A 216 22.21 7.73 11.97
N LEU A 217 22.82 7.10 11.00
CA LEU A 217 22.26 5.97 10.23
C LEU A 217 22.11 4.66 11.05
N GLY A 218 22.17 4.74 12.37
CA GLY A 218 22.45 3.57 13.20
C GLY A 218 21.33 3.02 14.08
N LYS A 219 20.13 3.62 14.16
CA LYS A 219 19.15 3.13 15.16
C LYS A 219 17.70 3.36 14.75
N SER A 220 17.19 2.59 13.80
CA SER A 220 15.75 2.32 13.68
C SER A 220 15.51 1.15 12.72
N PHE A 221 16.01 -0.03 13.05
CA PHE A 221 15.50 -1.26 12.48
C PHE A 221 14.51 -1.85 13.47
N SER A 222 13.21 -1.61 13.28
CA SER A 222 12.19 -2.45 13.88
C SER A 222 11.94 -3.60 12.93
N LEU A 223 12.42 -4.79 13.31
CA LEU A 223 12.03 -6.05 12.66
C LEU A 223 10.63 -6.40 13.17
N TRP A 224 9.65 -6.47 12.28
CA TRP A 224 8.33 -7.04 12.53
C TRP A 224 8.16 -8.35 11.76
#